data_f0009cad257ee3df33bb23ac5e96ed29
#
_entry.id   f0009cad257ee3df33bb23ac5e96ed29
#
_cell.length_a   1.000
_cell.length_b   1.000
_cell.length_c   1.000
_cell.angle_alpha   90.00
_cell.angle_beta   90.00
_cell.angle_gamma   90.00
#
_symmetry.space_group_name_H-M   'P 1'
#
loop_
_entity.id
_entity.type
_entity.pdbx_description
1 polymer ?
#
loop_
_entity_poly.entity_id
_entity_poly.type
_entity_poly.pdbx_seq_one_letter_code
_entity_poly.pdbx_strand_id
1 'polypeptide(L)'
;VNRPASHTPRPAAVLFDRDGTLVEDVPYNGDPDLVRPLPGARQALDLLRAAGVPTAVVSNQSGIGRGLLTHADVQRVNARADALLGGLGTWVYCPHLPEAGCDCRKPRPGLVIEAARRLGVAPSDCVVIGDIAADVLAARAAGARGVLVPNAATRPEEVETAPRTAPDLLTAVRELLDEAPREHPGPSTPAVPPPAWSTPKALVVRLDSFGDVLLAGPAVRAVAAHSARVTMLCGPLGESAARLLPGVDDVITWAAPWEGVDAPAVAEADVGGLLERLRADAFDTALILTSFHQSPLPTALLLRMAGVARIGADSVDHPGRLLDVRHRRLPGRHETEAALDTAAALGFRPPPGDDGRLRVLPPPDTVTLTGNGPYVVVHPGASAPARAWSPGRCAEAVALLTEAGHRVVVTGGPDESALTRRVAGGFAVDLGGRTTPRTLAGVLRMADVVVCGNTGPAHLAAAVATPVVSLFAPVVPAERWAPYGVPHVLLGDQHAPCADSRARHCPVPGHPCLDEVTAQDVVRAVQKLLKESA
;
A
#
# COMPACT_ATOMS: atom_id res chain seq x y z
N VAL A 1 21.57 -0.09 49.20
CA VAL A 1 20.42 -0.38 48.32
C VAL A 1 20.73 0.32 47.00
N ASN A 2 21.38 -0.41 46.04
CA ASN A 2 21.65 0.09 44.70
C ASN A 2 20.33 0.12 43.92
N ARG A 3 19.85 1.32 43.58
CA ARG A 3 18.87 1.47 42.52
C ARG A 3 19.52 1.03 41.21
N PRO A 4 18.93 0.11 40.42
CA PRO A 4 19.43 -0.18 39.09
C PRO A 4 19.37 1.10 38.24
N ALA A 5 20.44 1.43 37.54
CA ALA A 5 20.47 2.51 36.57
C ALA A 5 19.36 2.26 35.55
N SER A 6 18.42 3.19 35.42
CA SER A 6 17.38 3.15 34.43
C SER A 6 18.02 3.34 33.03
N HIS A 7 18.32 2.25 32.35
CA HIS A 7 18.79 2.30 30.96
C HIS A 7 17.67 2.83 30.08
N THR A 8 17.85 4.02 29.52
CA THR A 8 16.94 4.58 28.52
C THR A 8 16.96 3.67 27.29
N PRO A 9 15.82 3.18 26.81
CA PRO A 9 15.81 2.27 25.66
C PRO A 9 16.07 3.02 24.36
N ARG A 10 16.73 2.34 23.40
CA ARG A 10 16.96 2.83 22.03
C ARG A 10 15.64 3.26 21.39
N PRO A 11 15.56 4.37 20.63
CA PRO A 11 14.31 4.80 19.99
C PRO A 11 13.80 3.79 18.96
N ALA A 12 12.47 3.67 18.83
CA ALA A 12 11.84 2.90 17.76
C ALA A 12 11.83 3.67 16.44
N ALA A 13 11.91 5.00 16.48
CA ALA A 13 12.09 5.86 15.31
C ALA A 13 12.77 7.17 15.70
N VAL A 14 13.47 7.79 14.75
CA VAL A 14 14.05 9.13 14.91
C VAL A 14 13.43 10.09 13.89
N LEU A 15 12.91 11.21 14.40
CA LEU A 15 12.27 12.26 13.62
C LEU A 15 13.21 13.47 13.60
N PHE A 16 13.38 14.09 12.44
CA PHE A 16 14.30 15.21 12.27
C PHE A 16 13.56 16.47 11.86
N ASP A 17 13.95 17.63 12.37
CA ASP A 17 13.69 18.84 11.61
C ASP A 17 14.51 18.86 10.33
N ARG A 18 14.11 19.67 9.35
CA ARG A 18 14.79 19.78 8.05
C ARG A 18 15.87 20.86 8.07
N ASP A 19 15.41 22.11 8.22
CA ASP A 19 16.21 23.31 8.05
C ASP A 19 17.04 23.58 9.32
N GLY A 20 18.34 23.73 9.19
CA GLY A 20 19.25 23.88 10.35
C GLY A 20 19.61 22.57 11.07
N THR A 21 18.99 21.44 10.70
CA THR A 21 19.24 20.11 11.30
C THR A 21 19.79 19.11 10.29
N LEU A 22 19.10 18.85 9.19
CA LEU A 22 19.54 17.95 8.12
C LEU A 22 20.21 18.69 6.97
N VAL A 23 19.72 19.86 6.65
CA VAL A 23 20.23 20.75 5.58
C VAL A 23 20.45 22.15 6.12
N GLU A 24 21.30 22.91 5.44
CA GLU A 24 21.52 24.32 5.74
C GLU A 24 20.17 25.09 5.72
N ASP A 25 19.97 25.96 6.70
CA ASP A 25 18.78 26.81 6.75
C ASP A 25 18.88 27.94 5.71
N VAL A 26 18.08 27.83 4.66
CA VAL A 26 17.89 28.88 3.66
C VAL A 26 16.46 29.39 3.80
N PRO A 27 16.25 30.62 4.29
CA PRO A 27 14.91 31.16 4.53
C PRO A 27 14.00 31.08 3.31
N TYR A 28 12.83 30.43 3.48
CA TYR A 28 11.83 30.24 2.42
C TYR A 28 12.39 29.62 1.12
N ASN A 29 13.25 28.61 1.26
CA ASN A 29 13.84 27.97 0.10
C ASN A 29 12.80 27.21 -0.74
N GLY A 30 12.62 27.66 -2.00
CA GLY A 30 11.83 26.99 -3.04
C GLY A 30 12.68 26.39 -4.16
N ASP A 31 14.00 26.55 -4.08
CA ASP A 31 14.97 26.13 -5.10
C ASP A 31 15.73 24.86 -4.64
N PRO A 32 15.55 23.71 -5.31
CA PRO A 32 16.26 22.48 -5.01
C PRO A 32 17.80 22.60 -5.11
N ASP A 33 18.29 23.51 -5.95
CA ASP A 33 19.74 23.67 -6.17
C ASP A 33 20.44 24.36 -5.00
N LEU A 34 19.69 24.97 -4.09
CA LEU A 34 20.22 25.57 -2.86
C LEU A 34 20.28 24.59 -1.69
N VAL A 35 19.82 23.35 -1.84
CA VAL A 35 19.85 22.35 -0.78
C VAL A 35 21.28 21.86 -0.56
N ARG A 36 21.78 22.03 0.66
CA ARG A 36 23.11 21.55 1.10
C ARG A 36 22.96 20.74 2.40
N PRO A 37 23.28 19.45 2.40
CA PRO A 37 23.31 18.65 3.63
C PRO A 37 24.30 19.22 4.64
N LEU A 38 23.91 19.25 5.92
CA LEU A 38 24.82 19.62 7.00
C LEU A 38 25.89 18.54 7.20
N PRO A 39 27.10 18.92 7.69
CA PRO A 39 28.15 17.97 8.00
C PRO A 39 27.67 16.85 8.92
N GLY A 40 27.96 15.60 8.57
CA GLY A 40 27.55 14.43 9.35
C GLY A 40 26.09 13.97 9.17
N ALA A 41 25.20 14.75 8.54
CA ALA A 41 23.80 14.40 8.40
C ALA A 41 23.62 13.07 7.61
N ARG A 42 24.28 12.91 6.47
CA ARG A 42 24.24 11.67 5.70
C ARG A 42 24.74 10.47 6.51
N GLN A 43 25.88 10.64 7.24
CA GLN A 43 26.46 9.58 8.04
C GLN A 43 25.54 9.18 9.21
N ALA A 44 24.90 10.14 9.87
CA ALA A 44 23.93 9.89 10.93
C ALA A 44 22.75 9.04 10.44
N LEU A 45 22.22 9.36 9.26
CA LEU A 45 21.11 8.61 8.64
C LEU A 45 21.56 7.21 8.19
N ASP A 46 22.79 7.05 7.69
CA ASP A 46 23.33 5.75 7.31
C ASP A 46 23.47 4.83 8.54
N LEU A 47 23.87 5.38 9.71
CA LEU A 47 23.93 4.63 10.97
C LEU A 47 22.55 4.16 11.43
N LEU A 48 21.54 5.03 11.39
CA LEU A 48 20.15 4.65 11.74
C LEU A 48 19.61 3.59 10.81
N ARG A 49 19.86 3.72 9.52
CA ARG A 49 19.46 2.73 8.50
C ARG A 49 20.12 1.38 8.74
N ALA A 50 21.43 1.36 9.00
CA ALA A 50 22.16 0.14 9.33
C ALA A 50 21.64 -0.52 10.63
N ALA A 51 21.17 0.28 11.59
CA ALA A 51 20.56 -0.19 12.83
C ALA A 51 19.08 -0.57 12.69
N GLY A 52 18.48 -0.44 11.50
CA GLY A 52 17.07 -0.73 11.26
C GLY A 52 16.10 0.25 11.96
N VAL A 53 16.55 1.45 12.32
CA VAL A 53 15.73 2.48 12.97
C VAL A 53 15.10 3.37 11.89
N PRO A 54 13.78 3.35 11.71
CA PRO A 54 13.09 4.17 10.72
C PRO A 54 13.18 5.67 11.06
N THR A 55 13.17 6.49 10.00
CA THR A 55 13.33 7.93 10.11
C THR A 55 12.21 8.69 9.41
N ALA A 56 11.90 9.91 9.87
CA ALA A 56 11.02 10.84 9.20
C ALA A 56 11.48 12.29 9.39
N VAL A 57 10.98 13.18 8.54
CA VAL A 57 11.21 14.63 8.66
C VAL A 57 9.92 15.32 9.08
N VAL A 58 10.04 16.25 10.05
CA VAL A 58 8.94 17.06 10.61
C VAL A 58 9.32 18.55 10.55
N SER A 59 8.80 19.31 9.59
CA SER A 59 9.25 20.68 9.31
C SER A 59 8.13 21.71 9.28
N ASN A 60 8.40 22.93 9.75
CA ASN A 60 7.50 24.09 9.65
C ASN A 60 7.80 24.85 8.35
N GLN A 61 6.87 24.85 7.38
CA GLN A 61 7.02 25.49 6.08
C GLN A 61 6.04 26.66 5.88
N SER A 62 6.14 27.65 6.76
CA SER A 62 5.24 28.81 6.77
C SER A 62 5.34 29.72 5.53
N GLY A 63 6.35 29.54 4.68
CA GLY A 63 6.44 30.19 3.38
C GLY A 63 5.24 29.92 2.48
N ILE A 64 4.59 28.75 2.63
CA ILE A 64 3.36 28.42 1.91
C ILE A 64 2.21 29.33 2.38
N GLY A 65 1.99 29.42 3.68
CA GLY A 65 0.95 30.29 4.24
C GLY A 65 1.19 31.78 3.98
N ARG A 66 2.45 32.19 3.73
CA ARG A 66 2.82 33.57 3.33
C ARG A 66 2.67 33.82 1.83
N GLY A 67 2.36 32.80 1.03
CA GLY A 67 2.31 32.93 -0.43
C GLY A 67 3.68 33.07 -1.09
N LEU A 68 4.78 32.81 -0.37
CA LEU A 68 6.16 32.87 -0.87
C LEU A 68 6.58 31.57 -1.55
N LEU A 69 5.94 30.48 -1.20
CA LEU A 69 6.19 29.13 -1.70
C LEU A 69 4.86 28.44 -2.04
N THR A 70 4.91 27.52 -2.97
CA THR A 70 3.83 26.56 -3.21
C THR A 70 4.14 25.23 -2.52
N HIS A 71 3.15 24.35 -2.38
CA HIS A 71 3.37 22.97 -1.94
C HIS A 71 4.35 22.23 -2.87
N ALA A 72 4.27 22.48 -4.18
CA ALA A 72 5.16 21.88 -5.17
C ALA A 72 6.63 22.31 -4.99
N ASP A 73 6.87 23.57 -4.61
CA ASP A 73 8.22 24.06 -4.31
C ASP A 73 8.82 23.31 -3.13
N VAL A 74 8.08 23.21 -2.02
CA VAL A 74 8.50 22.47 -0.83
C VAL A 74 8.73 20.99 -1.13
N GLN A 75 7.88 20.36 -1.94
CA GLN A 75 8.05 18.97 -2.34
C GLN A 75 9.32 18.75 -3.18
N ARG A 76 9.65 19.68 -4.12
CA ARG A 76 10.88 19.59 -4.91
C ARG A 76 12.13 19.73 -4.03
N VAL A 77 12.12 20.66 -3.08
CA VAL A 77 13.20 20.86 -2.11
C VAL A 77 13.36 19.61 -1.23
N ASN A 78 12.26 19.05 -0.74
CA ASN A 78 12.27 17.82 0.06
C ASN A 78 12.80 16.62 -0.74
N ALA A 79 12.36 16.43 -1.98
CA ALA A 79 12.85 15.37 -2.87
C ALA A 79 14.36 15.50 -3.14
N ARG A 80 14.87 16.74 -3.30
CA ARG A 80 16.30 16.98 -3.45
C ARG A 80 17.09 16.65 -2.18
N ALA A 81 16.59 17.06 -1.01
CA ALA A 81 17.18 16.71 0.28
C ALA A 81 17.18 15.18 0.49
N ASP A 82 16.08 14.52 0.18
CA ASP A 82 15.94 13.07 0.27
C ASP A 82 16.99 12.35 -0.59
N ALA A 83 17.16 12.76 -1.84
CA ALA A 83 18.14 12.20 -2.76
C ALA A 83 19.59 12.40 -2.26
N LEU A 84 19.93 13.57 -1.71
CA LEU A 84 21.25 13.88 -1.19
C LEU A 84 21.55 13.11 0.11
N LEU A 85 20.53 12.85 0.92
CA LEU A 85 20.62 12.19 2.23
C LEU A 85 20.43 10.67 2.16
N GLY A 86 20.08 10.12 0.99
CA GLY A 86 20.02 8.67 0.75
C GLY A 86 18.69 8.03 1.10
N GLY A 87 17.61 8.79 1.12
CA GLY A 87 16.24 8.32 1.40
C GLY A 87 15.91 8.36 2.89
N LEU A 88 14.95 9.21 3.28
CA LEU A 88 14.46 9.38 4.65
C LEU A 88 13.07 8.76 4.85
N GLY A 89 12.42 8.35 3.75
CA GLY A 89 11.13 7.65 3.75
C GLY A 89 9.92 8.56 3.97
N THR A 90 9.77 9.16 5.13
CA THR A 90 8.56 9.90 5.51
C THR A 90 8.84 11.38 5.71
N TRP A 91 8.07 12.23 5.00
CA TRP A 91 8.14 13.70 5.09
C TRP A 91 6.79 14.27 5.52
N VAL A 92 6.79 15.06 6.60
CA VAL A 92 5.60 15.75 7.12
C VAL A 92 5.94 17.21 7.34
N TYR A 93 5.12 18.13 6.86
CA TYR A 93 5.36 19.56 7.08
C TYR A 93 4.08 20.33 7.35
N CYS A 94 4.21 21.44 8.09
CA CYS A 94 3.13 22.37 8.37
C CYS A 94 3.21 23.57 7.44
N PRO A 95 2.20 23.84 6.61
CA PRO A 95 2.18 25.00 5.71
C PRO A 95 1.67 26.29 6.38
N HIS A 96 1.18 26.22 7.61
CA HIS A 96 0.40 27.28 8.24
C HIS A 96 1.28 28.38 8.86
N LEU A 97 0.72 29.58 8.92
CA LEU A 97 1.28 30.69 9.67
C LEU A 97 1.21 30.45 11.19
N PRO A 98 2.07 31.13 12.00
CA PRO A 98 2.00 31.05 13.45
C PRO A 98 0.61 31.36 14.02
N GLU A 99 -0.08 32.33 13.41
CA GLU A 99 -1.38 32.86 13.85
C GLU A 99 -2.56 31.95 13.48
N ALA A 100 -2.35 30.97 12.60
CA ALA A 100 -3.41 30.05 12.12
C ALA A 100 -3.94 29.10 13.22
N GLY A 101 -3.26 28.99 14.33
CA GLY A 101 -3.70 28.18 15.47
C GLY A 101 -3.79 26.66 15.19
N CYS A 102 -3.18 26.15 14.10
CA CYS A 102 -3.26 24.74 13.72
C CYS A 102 -2.53 23.82 14.71
N ASP A 103 -2.95 22.58 14.84
CA ASP A 103 -2.31 21.60 15.74
C ASP A 103 -1.00 21.04 15.18
N CYS A 104 -0.71 21.21 13.88
CA CYS A 104 0.48 20.64 13.27
C CYS A 104 1.75 21.48 13.44
N ARG A 105 1.66 22.81 13.58
CA ARG A 105 2.85 23.67 13.67
C ARG A 105 3.62 23.47 14.97
N LYS A 106 4.90 23.10 14.91
CA LYS A 106 5.81 23.07 16.09
C LYS A 106 5.84 24.46 16.75
N PRO A 107 5.69 24.58 18.08
CA PRO A 107 5.88 23.55 19.11
C PRO A 107 4.66 22.66 19.41
N ARG A 108 3.56 22.73 18.65
CA ARG A 108 2.44 21.79 18.84
C ARG A 108 2.79 20.39 18.33
N PRO A 109 2.18 19.32 18.85
CA PRO A 109 2.64 17.94 18.65
C PRO A 109 2.23 17.32 17.31
N GLY A 110 1.35 17.95 16.53
CA GLY A 110 0.66 17.29 15.41
C GLY A 110 1.58 16.69 14.35
N LEU A 111 2.69 17.35 13.98
CA LEU A 111 3.66 16.77 13.05
C LEU A 111 4.36 15.54 13.61
N VAL A 112 4.71 15.55 14.90
CA VAL A 112 5.38 14.42 15.57
C VAL A 112 4.44 13.22 15.64
N ILE A 113 3.19 13.46 16.05
CA ILE A 113 2.14 12.42 16.10
C ILE A 113 1.89 11.84 14.71
N GLU A 114 1.80 12.69 13.68
CA GLU A 114 1.57 12.25 12.30
C GLU A 114 2.76 11.46 11.75
N ALA A 115 4.00 11.90 12.00
CA ALA A 115 5.19 11.18 11.59
C ALA A 115 5.29 9.81 12.29
N ALA A 116 5.09 9.75 13.60
CA ALA A 116 5.07 8.51 14.36
C ALA A 116 3.99 7.54 13.85
N ARG A 117 2.80 8.06 13.56
CA ARG A 117 1.69 7.31 12.99
C ARG A 117 2.06 6.71 11.61
N ARG A 118 2.72 7.49 10.73
CA ARG A 118 3.18 7.00 9.41
C ARG A 118 4.26 5.94 9.51
N LEU A 119 5.09 6.01 10.53
CA LEU A 119 6.14 5.02 10.80
C LEU A 119 5.62 3.79 11.57
N GLY A 120 4.36 3.79 12.01
CA GLY A 120 3.76 2.68 12.76
C GLY A 120 4.31 2.52 14.17
N VAL A 121 4.80 3.60 14.80
CA VAL A 121 5.38 3.60 16.15
C VAL A 121 4.59 4.51 17.09
N ALA A 122 4.65 4.25 18.39
CA ALA A 122 4.06 5.17 19.37
C ALA A 122 4.92 6.44 19.46
N PRO A 123 4.33 7.66 19.60
CA PRO A 123 5.10 8.88 19.81
C PRO A 123 6.06 8.80 20.99
N SER A 124 5.68 8.14 22.09
CA SER A 124 6.52 7.91 23.27
C SER A 124 7.81 7.13 22.98
N ASP A 125 7.83 6.41 21.88
CA ASP A 125 8.95 5.59 21.44
C ASP A 125 9.85 6.29 20.42
N CYS A 126 9.46 7.51 20.03
CA CYS A 126 10.23 8.35 19.11
C CYS A 126 11.20 9.28 19.83
N VAL A 127 12.24 9.67 19.10
CA VAL A 127 13.09 10.81 19.43
C VAL A 127 12.97 11.84 18.31
N VAL A 128 12.77 13.11 18.67
CA VAL A 128 12.83 14.23 17.74
C VAL A 128 14.17 14.92 17.91
N ILE A 129 14.89 15.12 16.81
CA ILE A 129 16.13 15.90 16.79
C ILE A 129 15.87 17.18 15.98
N GLY A 130 16.20 18.31 16.56
CA GLY A 130 16.05 19.62 15.92
C GLY A 130 17.04 20.63 16.49
N ASP A 131 17.12 21.81 15.92
CA ASP A 131 18.06 22.86 16.25
C ASP A 131 17.47 24.00 17.08
N ILE A 132 16.14 24.05 17.27
CA ILE A 132 15.45 25.07 18.04
C ILE A 132 14.53 24.47 19.12
N ALA A 133 14.18 25.27 20.12
CA ALA A 133 13.30 24.84 21.21
C ALA A 133 11.93 24.32 20.73
N ALA A 134 11.42 24.85 19.61
CA ALA A 134 10.13 24.43 19.07
C ALA A 134 10.08 22.92 18.72
N ASP A 135 11.20 22.32 18.34
CA ASP A 135 11.31 20.89 18.01
C ASP A 135 11.22 20.03 19.27
N VAL A 136 11.99 20.41 20.26
CA VAL A 136 12.04 19.72 21.56
C VAL A 136 10.71 19.84 22.32
N LEU A 137 10.08 21.00 22.24
CA LEU A 137 8.75 21.24 22.83
C LEU A 137 7.67 20.43 22.10
N ALA A 138 7.73 20.33 20.77
CA ALA A 138 6.81 19.49 20.00
C ALA A 138 6.98 18.01 20.34
N ALA A 139 8.22 17.55 20.51
CA ALA A 139 8.50 16.20 21.01
C ALA A 139 7.84 15.96 22.36
N ARG A 140 8.10 16.83 23.32
CA ARG A 140 7.53 16.74 24.69
C ARG A 140 6.01 16.74 24.69
N ALA A 141 5.39 17.63 23.89
CA ALA A 141 3.94 17.73 23.77
C ALA A 141 3.31 16.47 23.14
N ALA A 142 4.06 15.75 22.29
CA ALA A 142 3.65 14.46 21.72
C ALA A 142 3.94 13.26 22.64
N GLY A 143 4.61 13.46 23.79
CA GLY A 143 5.09 12.38 24.66
C GLY A 143 6.38 11.71 24.14
N ALA A 144 7.03 12.27 23.11
CA ALA A 144 8.30 11.82 22.56
C ALA A 144 9.49 12.44 23.33
N ARG A 145 10.67 11.86 23.14
CA ARG A 145 11.94 12.46 23.63
C ARG A 145 12.42 13.52 22.63
N GLY A 146 13.03 14.59 23.12
CA GLY A 146 13.64 15.63 22.30
C GLY A 146 15.14 15.73 22.55
N VAL A 147 15.90 15.92 21.47
CA VAL A 147 17.34 16.21 21.49
C VAL A 147 17.55 17.51 20.72
N LEU A 148 18.19 18.49 21.34
CA LEU A 148 18.58 19.75 20.69
C LEU A 148 20.02 19.60 20.16
N VAL A 149 20.19 19.88 18.88
CA VAL A 149 21.51 20.01 18.24
C VAL A 149 21.68 21.47 17.85
N PRO A 150 22.29 22.28 18.72
CA PRO A 150 22.32 23.73 18.54
C PRO A 150 23.24 24.11 17.36
N ASN A 151 22.83 25.14 16.64
CA ASN A 151 23.61 25.79 15.60
C ASN A 151 23.76 27.30 15.88
N ALA A 152 24.30 28.07 14.94
CA ALA A 152 24.51 29.51 15.12
C ALA A 152 23.21 30.33 15.31
N ALA A 153 22.06 29.79 14.92
CA ALA A 153 20.76 30.44 15.06
C ALA A 153 20.02 30.04 16.35
N THR A 154 20.50 29.01 17.07
CA THR A 154 19.93 28.55 18.34
C THR A 154 20.24 29.56 19.47
N ARG A 155 19.24 29.97 20.20
CA ARG A 155 19.42 30.93 21.31
C ARG A 155 20.01 30.24 22.54
N PRO A 156 20.87 30.93 23.34
CA PRO A 156 21.45 30.35 24.55
C PRO A 156 20.41 29.78 25.52
N GLU A 157 19.27 30.46 25.71
CA GLU A 157 18.21 30.04 26.62
C GLU A 157 17.56 28.72 26.16
N GLU A 158 17.54 28.44 24.86
CA GLU A 158 17.02 27.18 24.31
C GLU A 158 17.95 26.01 24.64
N VAL A 159 19.25 26.26 24.64
CA VAL A 159 20.26 25.26 25.02
C VAL A 159 20.18 24.95 26.53
N GLU A 160 20.04 25.99 27.36
CA GLU A 160 19.96 25.83 28.83
C GLU A 160 18.71 25.09 29.28
N THR A 161 17.60 25.27 28.55
CA THR A 161 16.30 24.66 28.91
C THR A 161 16.02 23.32 28.23
N ALA A 162 16.86 22.91 27.27
CA ALA A 162 16.68 21.64 26.56
C ALA A 162 16.95 20.45 27.48
N PRO A 163 16.08 19.42 27.49
CA PRO A 163 16.25 18.23 28.35
C PRO A 163 17.46 17.38 27.95
N ARG A 164 17.89 17.46 26.72
CA ARG A 164 19.10 16.83 26.17
C ARG A 164 19.63 17.65 25.01
N THR A 165 20.95 17.83 24.98
CA THR A 165 21.68 18.47 23.89
C THR A 165 22.76 17.55 23.36
N ALA A 166 23.14 17.71 22.09
CA ALA A 166 24.31 17.06 21.50
C ALA A 166 25.07 18.10 20.65
N PRO A 167 26.40 17.98 20.53
CA PRO A 167 27.20 18.98 19.82
C PRO A 167 26.98 18.97 18.30
N ASP A 168 26.58 17.85 17.74
CA ASP A 168 26.27 17.66 16.32
C ASP A 168 25.30 16.48 16.13
N LEU A 169 24.74 16.40 14.93
CA LEU A 169 23.75 15.39 14.57
C LEU A 169 24.31 13.96 14.60
N LEU A 170 25.54 13.76 14.18
CA LEU A 170 26.19 12.45 14.15
C LEU A 170 26.42 11.93 15.57
N THR A 171 26.85 12.80 16.48
CA THR A 171 27.02 12.50 17.90
C THR A 171 25.67 12.18 18.55
N ALA A 172 24.63 12.98 18.29
CA ALA A 172 23.29 12.70 18.78
C ALA A 172 22.80 11.29 18.40
N VAL A 173 22.98 10.92 17.13
CA VAL A 173 22.55 9.60 16.63
C VAL A 173 23.37 8.46 17.23
N ARG A 174 24.69 8.63 17.38
CA ARG A 174 25.56 7.61 18.02
C ARG A 174 25.12 7.35 19.46
N GLU A 175 24.92 8.41 20.24
CA GLU A 175 24.46 8.29 21.61
C GLU A 175 23.11 7.57 21.73
N LEU A 176 22.17 7.84 20.79
CA LEU A 176 20.88 7.16 20.76
C LEU A 176 21.00 5.67 20.38
N LEU A 177 21.97 5.31 19.54
CA LEU A 177 22.21 3.93 19.16
C LEU A 177 22.99 3.15 20.23
N ASP A 178 23.76 3.83 21.08
CA ASP A 178 24.47 3.25 22.22
C ASP A 178 23.55 3.04 23.45
N GLU A 179 22.35 3.62 23.44
CA GLU A 179 21.31 3.31 24.43
C GLU A 179 20.99 1.80 24.40
N ALA A 180 20.63 1.25 25.56
CA ALA A 180 20.35 -0.18 25.66
C ALA A 180 19.44 -0.65 24.53
N PRO A 181 19.78 -1.75 23.84
CA PRO A 181 18.87 -2.32 22.88
C PRO A 181 17.50 -2.40 23.59
N ARG A 182 16.46 -1.86 22.96
CA ARG A 182 15.14 -2.22 23.44
C ARG A 182 15.14 -3.74 23.43
N GLU A 183 15.02 -4.37 24.58
CA GLU A 183 14.32 -5.63 24.59
C GLU A 183 13.03 -5.27 23.86
N HIS A 184 12.91 -5.63 22.59
CA HIS A 184 11.64 -5.50 21.93
C HIS A 184 10.64 -6.15 22.89
N PRO A 185 9.73 -5.40 23.48
CA PRO A 185 8.41 -5.86 23.40
C PRO A 185 8.20 -5.80 21.88
N GLY A 186 8.28 -6.91 21.19
CA GLY A 186 7.67 -7.08 19.89
C GLY A 186 6.33 -6.40 20.02
N PRO A 187 5.81 -5.71 18.98
CA PRO A 187 4.74 -4.74 19.10
C PRO A 187 3.87 -5.09 20.29
N SER A 188 3.77 -4.20 21.28
CA SER A 188 3.05 -4.48 22.52
C SER A 188 1.53 -4.30 22.33
N THR A 189 1.00 -5.09 21.48
CA THR A 189 0.07 -6.15 21.79
C THR A 189 0.88 -7.12 22.64
N PRO A 190 0.46 -7.51 23.87
CA PRO A 190 1.08 -8.64 24.52
C PRO A 190 1.22 -9.67 23.40
N ALA A 191 2.46 -10.14 23.14
CA ALA A 191 2.63 -11.35 22.37
C ALA A 191 1.77 -12.34 23.14
N VAL A 192 0.52 -12.41 22.71
CA VAL A 192 -0.24 -13.63 22.90
C VAL A 192 0.72 -14.62 22.31
N PRO A 193 1.38 -15.49 23.13
CA PRO A 193 2.21 -16.56 22.60
C PRO A 193 1.40 -17.09 21.44
N PRO A 194 2.02 -17.39 20.26
CA PRO A 194 1.22 -17.95 19.18
C PRO A 194 0.36 -18.94 19.89
N PRO A 195 -0.95 -18.72 19.94
CA PRO A 195 -1.72 -19.51 20.83
C PRO A 195 -1.38 -20.94 20.44
N ALA A 196 -1.18 -21.81 21.40
CA ALA A 196 -1.29 -23.24 21.20
C ALA A 196 -2.75 -23.57 20.78
N TRP A 197 -3.42 -22.62 20.11
CA TRP A 197 -4.69 -22.77 19.47
C TRP A 197 -4.44 -22.88 17.96
N SER A 198 -4.45 -24.10 17.51
CA SER A 198 -4.96 -24.37 16.18
C SER A 198 -6.36 -23.73 16.15
N THR A 199 -6.56 -22.65 15.39
CA THR A 199 -7.92 -22.22 15.07
C THR A 199 -8.48 -23.33 14.20
N PRO A 200 -9.42 -24.16 14.66
CA PRO A 200 -9.88 -25.26 13.85
C PRO A 200 -10.43 -24.74 12.53
N LYS A 201 -11.18 -23.62 12.55
CA LYS A 201 -11.82 -23.06 11.35
C LYS A 201 -11.77 -21.54 11.33
N ALA A 202 -11.09 -21.00 10.35
CA ALA A 202 -11.04 -19.55 10.08
C ALA A 202 -11.88 -19.18 8.86
N LEU A 203 -12.55 -18.05 8.94
CA LEU A 203 -13.25 -17.41 7.82
C LEU A 203 -12.48 -16.15 7.39
N VAL A 204 -12.14 -16.06 6.11
CA VAL A 204 -11.64 -14.81 5.52
C VAL A 204 -12.74 -14.25 4.62
N VAL A 205 -13.11 -13.00 4.83
CA VAL A 205 -14.15 -12.33 4.05
C VAL A 205 -13.52 -11.27 3.15
N ARG A 206 -13.81 -11.35 1.85
CA ARG A 206 -13.51 -10.30 0.86
C ARG A 206 -14.60 -10.32 -0.21
N LEU A 207 -15.54 -9.38 -0.13
CA LEU A 207 -16.76 -9.39 -0.95
C LEU A 207 -16.59 -8.71 -2.31
N ASP A 208 -15.48 -8.03 -2.54
CA ASP A 208 -15.19 -7.23 -3.74
C ASP A 208 -14.96 -8.08 -5.00
N SER A 209 -14.25 -7.47 -5.95
CA SER A 209 -13.98 -8.02 -7.28
C SER A 209 -12.85 -9.05 -7.29
N PHE A 210 -12.65 -9.68 -8.46
CA PHE A 210 -11.58 -10.65 -8.74
C PHE A 210 -10.19 -10.13 -8.32
N GLY A 211 -9.86 -8.89 -8.68
CA GLY A 211 -8.56 -8.28 -8.36
C GLY A 211 -8.36 -8.10 -6.86
N ASP A 212 -9.39 -7.60 -6.16
CA ASP A 212 -9.35 -7.35 -4.72
C ASP A 212 -9.19 -8.64 -3.91
N VAL A 213 -9.80 -9.72 -4.38
CA VAL A 213 -9.62 -11.06 -3.79
C VAL A 213 -8.20 -11.57 -3.98
N LEU A 214 -7.57 -11.37 -5.14
CA LEU A 214 -6.15 -11.70 -5.35
C LEU A 214 -5.22 -10.91 -4.41
N LEU A 215 -5.51 -9.62 -4.20
CA LEU A 215 -4.75 -8.76 -3.29
C LEU A 215 -4.83 -9.22 -1.83
N ALA A 216 -5.87 -9.94 -1.44
CA ALA A 216 -6.00 -10.55 -0.12
C ALA A 216 -5.13 -11.81 0.06
N GLY A 217 -4.55 -12.36 -1.00
CA GLY A 217 -3.82 -13.65 -0.99
C GLY A 217 -2.76 -13.78 0.11
N PRO A 218 -1.86 -12.80 0.32
CA PRO A 218 -0.89 -12.86 1.40
C PRO A 218 -1.52 -12.93 2.81
N ALA A 219 -2.61 -12.19 3.05
CA ALA A 219 -3.35 -12.27 4.30
C ALA A 219 -4.04 -13.63 4.48
N VAL A 220 -4.58 -14.22 3.41
CA VAL A 220 -5.12 -15.58 3.42
C VAL A 220 -4.06 -16.59 3.81
N ARG A 221 -2.84 -16.51 3.25
CA ARG A 221 -1.73 -17.41 3.63
C ARG A 221 -1.30 -17.22 5.09
N ALA A 222 -1.34 -15.97 5.58
CA ALA A 222 -1.09 -15.70 6.99
C ALA A 222 -2.14 -16.37 7.90
N VAL A 223 -3.41 -16.34 7.52
CA VAL A 223 -4.48 -17.05 8.24
C VAL A 223 -4.29 -18.57 8.14
N ALA A 224 -3.98 -19.10 6.95
CA ALA A 224 -3.79 -20.53 6.73
C ALA A 224 -2.61 -21.11 7.52
N ALA A 225 -1.54 -20.32 7.73
CA ALA A 225 -0.40 -20.74 8.56
C ALA A 225 -0.77 -20.99 10.04
N HIS A 226 -1.92 -20.51 10.50
CA HIS A 226 -2.38 -20.59 11.88
C HIS A 226 -3.75 -21.28 12.02
N SER A 227 -4.28 -21.85 10.96
CA SER A 227 -5.62 -22.45 10.93
C SER A 227 -5.60 -23.82 10.31
N ALA A 228 -6.39 -24.75 10.87
CA ALA A 228 -6.51 -26.10 10.31
C ALA A 228 -7.34 -26.11 9.01
N ARG A 229 -8.28 -25.16 8.88
CA ARG A 229 -9.11 -24.96 7.68
C ARG A 229 -9.45 -23.49 7.50
N VAL A 230 -9.33 -23.02 6.27
CA VAL A 230 -9.71 -21.66 5.88
C VAL A 230 -10.82 -21.70 4.84
N THR A 231 -11.95 -21.09 5.17
CA THR A 231 -13.03 -20.84 4.20
C THR A 231 -12.98 -19.37 3.80
N MET A 232 -13.17 -19.07 2.52
CA MET A 232 -13.28 -17.72 2.02
C MET A 232 -14.73 -17.40 1.67
N LEU A 233 -15.29 -16.34 2.28
CA LEU A 233 -16.56 -15.76 1.90
C LEU A 233 -16.29 -14.60 0.94
N CYS A 234 -16.76 -14.70 -0.30
CA CYS A 234 -16.56 -13.70 -1.34
C CYS A 234 -17.83 -13.40 -2.13
N GLY A 235 -17.84 -12.27 -2.84
CA GLY A 235 -18.89 -11.97 -3.82
C GLY A 235 -18.77 -12.84 -5.08
N PRO A 236 -19.80 -12.88 -5.92
CA PRO A 236 -19.79 -13.67 -7.18
C PRO A 236 -18.63 -13.30 -8.11
N LEU A 237 -18.24 -12.02 -8.15
CA LEU A 237 -17.11 -11.55 -8.98
C LEU A 237 -15.75 -11.97 -8.43
N GLY A 238 -15.66 -12.36 -7.16
CA GLY A 238 -14.43 -12.79 -6.49
C GLY A 238 -14.23 -14.31 -6.44
N GLU A 239 -15.28 -15.11 -6.67
CA GLU A 239 -15.26 -16.56 -6.47
C GLU A 239 -14.12 -17.27 -7.21
N SER A 240 -13.96 -16.95 -8.49
CA SER A 240 -12.92 -17.59 -9.30
C SER A 240 -11.49 -17.23 -8.86
N ALA A 241 -11.29 -16.04 -8.28
CA ALA A 241 -10.02 -15.67 -7.67
C ALA A 241 -9.80 -16.41 -6.34
N ALA A 242 -10.83 -16.48 -5.48
CA ALA A 242 -10.76 -17.20 -4.21
C ALA A 242 -10.30 -18.65 -4.39
N ARG A 243 -10.82 -19.34 -5.41
CA ARG A 243 -10.43 -20.70 -5.77
C ARG A 243 -9.01 -20.85 -6.31
N LEU A 244 -8.34 -19.74 -6.66
CA LEU A 244 -6.94 -19.73 -7.08
C LEU A 244 -5.97 -19.47 -5.92
N LEU A 245 -6.44 -19.01 -4.76
CA LEU A 245 -5.57 -18.62 -3.66
C LEU A 245 -5.01 -19.82 -2.91
N PRO A 246 -3.69 -19.92 -2.73
CA PRO A 246 -3.10 -20.90 -1.83
C PRO A 246 -3.57 -20.67 -0.39
N GLY A 247 -3.95 -21.74 0.28
CA GLY A 247 -4.41 -21.74 1.67
C GLY A 247 -5.92 -21.57 1.84
N VAL A 248 -6.70 -21.48 0.75
CA VAL A 248 -8.17 -21.54 0.79
C VAL A 248 -8.59 -23.01 0.60
N ASP A 249 -9.35 -23.55 1.56
CA ASP A 249 -9.88 -24.91 1.53
C ASP A 249 -11.30 -24.98 1.00
N ASP A 250 -12.11 -23.95 1.24
CA ASP A 250 -13.49 -23.86 0.79
C ASP A 250 -13.89 -22.43 0.46
N VAL A 251 -14.91 -22.26 -0.39
CA VAL A 251 -15.40 -20.95 -0.83
C VAL A 251 -16.93 -20.89 -0.66
N ILE A 252 -17.37 -19.90 0.08
CA ILE A 252 -18.78 -19.49 0.15
C ILE A 252 -18.96 -18.28 -0.75
N THR A 253 -19.82 -18.38 -1.75
CA THR A 253 -20.15 -17.26 -2.64
C THR A 253 -21.48 -16.66 -2.23
N TRP A 254 -21.50 -15.35 -1.98
CA TRP A 254 -22.69 -14.63 -1.59
C TRP A 254 -22.68 -13.19 -2.11
N ALA A 255 -23.78 -12.77 -2.75
CA ALA A 255 -23.95 -11.40 -3.24
C ALA A 255 -24.45 -10.50 -2.10
N ALA A 256 -23.53 -9.79 -1.45
CA ALA A 256 -23.87 -8.93 -0.32
C ALA A 256 -24.71 -7.72 -0.76
N PRO A 257 -25.81 -7.39 -0.09
CA PRO A 257 -26.69 -6.26 -0.45
C PRO A 257 -26.06 -4.88 -0.28
N TRP A 258 -24.89 -4.79 0.33
CA TRP A 258 -24.15 -3.53 0.53
C TRP A 258 -22.86 -3.46 -0.29
N GLU A 259 -22.65 -4.42 -1.19
CA GLU A 259 -21.43 -4.47 -1.98
C GLU A 259 -21.74 -4.39 -3.48
N GLY A 260 -20.96 -3.53 -4.17
CA GLY A 260 -21.11 -3.33 -5.62
C GLY A 260 -22.14 -2.25 -5.98
N VAL A 261 -22.17 -1.90 -7.28
CA VAL A 261 -23.06 -0.85 -7.82
C VAL A 261 -24.48 -1.40 -8.05
N ASP A 262 -24.57 -2.66 -8.45
CA ASP A 262 -25.81 -3.36 -8.75
C ASP A 262 -26.11 -4.39 -7.63
N ALA A 263 -25.89 -3.97 -6.37
CA ALA A 263 -26.13 -4.82 -5.21
C ALA A 263 -27.60 -5.30 -5.17
N PRO A 264 -27.86 -6.56 -4.80
CA PRO A 264 -29.23 -7.06 -4.68
C PRO A 264 -29.96 -6.36 -3.53
N ALA A 265 -31.28 -6.37 -3.57
CA ALA A 265 -32.09 -5.92 -2.43
C ALA A 265 -31.87 -6.85 -1.23
N VAL A 266 -31.98 -6.29 -0.01
CA VAL A 266 -31.94 -7.10 1.21
C VAL A 266 -33.14 -8.02 1.24
N ALA A 267 -32.91 -9.32 1.22
CA ALA A 267 -33.96 -10.34 1.33
C ALA A 267 -33.74 -11.22 2.57
N GLU A 268 -34.76 -11.37 3.41
CA GLU A 268 -34.67 -12.14 4.66
C GLU A 268 -34.27 -13.59 4.40
N ALA A 269 -34.83 -14.22 3.36
CA ALA A 269 -34.50 -15.61 3.02
C ALA A 269 -33.03 -15.79 2.60
N ASP A 270 -32.47 -14.83 1.85
CA ASP A 270 -31.07 -14.88 1.40
C ASP A 270 -30.10 -14.67 2.57
N VAL A 271 -30.36 -13.65 3.39
CA VAL A 271 -29.55 -13.40 4.61
C VAL A 271 -29.69 -14.56 5.59
N GLY A 272 -30.91 -15.12 5.75
CA GLY A 272 -31.18 -16.29 6.59
C GLY A 272 -30.40 -17.52 6.14
N GLY A 273 -30.39 -17.81 4.84
CA GLY A 273 -29.63 -18.92 4.26
C GLY A 273 -28.12 -18.79 4.50
N LEU A 274 -27.55 -17.59 4.35
CA LEU A 274 -26.14 -17.34 4.71
C LEU A 274 -25.89 -17.59 6.20
N LEU A 275 -26.75 -17.07 7.08
CA LEU A 275 -26.61 -17.26 8.53
C LEU A 275 -26.66 -18.72 8.94
N GLU A 276 -27.58 -19.51 8.36
CA GLU A 276 -27.68 -20.95 8.59
C GLU A 276 -26.39 -21.67 8.15
N ARG A 277 -25.86 -21.35 6.99
CA ARG A 277 -24.59 -21.90 6.49
C ARG A 277 -23.43 -21.55 7.41
N LEU A 278 -23.28 -20.30 7.81
CA LEU A 278 -22.21 -19.85 8.71
C LEU A 278 -22.29 -20.52 10.09
N ARG A 279 -23.52 -20.74 10.63
CA ARG A 279 -23.74 -21.48 11.88
C ARG A 279 -23.35 -22.94 11.76
N ALA A 280 -23.73 -23.58 10.65
CA ALA A 280 -23.41 -24.99 10.40
C ALA A 280 -21.91 -25.22 10.27
N ASP A 281 -21.19 -24.31 9.63
CA ASP A 281 -19.74 -24.36 9.47
C ASP A 281 -18.99 -24.06 10.77
N ALA A 282 -19.58 -23.33 11.71
CA ALA A 282 -19.09 -23.02 13.05
C ALA A 282 -17.64 -22.48 13.05
N PHE A 283 -17.44 -21.27 12.54
CA PHE A 283 -16.13 -20.61 12.50
C PHE A 283 -15.73 -20.03 13.86
N ASP A 284 -14.48 -20.29 14.27
CA ASP A 284 -13.92 -19.77 15.52
C ASP A 284 -13.49 -18.31 15.38
N THR A 285 -12.90 -17.97 14.23
CA THR A 285 -12.34 -16.65 13.96
C THR A 285 -12.70 -16.20 12.56
N ALA A 286 -12.97 -14.90 12.41
CA ALA A 286 -13.17 -14.27 11.11
C ALA A 286 -12.28 -13.05 10.93
N LEU A 287 -11.64 -12.96 9.76
CA LEU A 287 -10.93 -11.80 9.26
C LEU A 287 -11.74 -11.16 8.15
N ILE A 288 -12.23 -9.92 8.36
CA ILE A 288 -12.97 -9.18 7.34
C ILE A 288 -12.01 -8.19 6.68
N LEU A 289 -11.83 -8.35 5.38
CA LEU A 289 -11.02 -7.47 4.54
C LEU A 289 -11.97 -6.65 3.65
N THR A 290 -11.77 -5.34 3.65
CA THR A 290 -12.55 -4.38 2.85
C THR A 290 -11.61 -3.42 2.14
N SER A 291 -12.08 -2.80 1.06
CA SER A 291 -11.41 -1.64 0.49
C SER A 291 -11.55 -0.42 1.41
N PHE A 292 -10.69 0.57 1.29
CA PHE A 292 -10.57 1.70 2.24
C PHE A 292 -11.84 2.53 2.44
N HIS A 293 -12.79 2.41 1.53
CA HIS A 293 -14.04 3.18 1.51
C HIS A 293 -15.27 2.37 1.96
N GLN A 294 -15.07 1.09 2.28
CA GLN A 294 -16.14 0.18 2.69
C GLN A 294 -16.17 0.03 4.21
N SER A 295 -17.33 -0.30 4.74
CA SER A 295 -17.49 -0.62 6.17
C SER A 295 -17.57 -2.14 6.37
N PRO A 296 -16.79 -2.72 7.27
CA PRO A 296 -16.88 -4.13 7.63
C PRO A 296 -18.08 -4.45 8.53
N LEU A 297 -18.75 -3.41 9.07
CA LEU A 297 -19.71 -3.58 10.16
C LEU A 297 -20.97 -4.37 9.79
N PRO A 298 -21.58 -4.24 8.57
CA PRO A 298 -22.70 -5.10 8.17
C PRO A 298 -22.31 -6.57 8.17
N THR A 299 -21.14 -6.91 7.62
CA THR A 299 -20.58 -8.27 7.64
C THR A 299 -20.32 -8.73 9.07
N ALA A 300 -19.69 -7.90 9.90
CA ALA A 300 -19.41 -8.23 11.29
C ALA A 300 -20.70 -8.54 12.10
N LEU A 301 -21.79 -7.82 11.84
CA LEU A 301 -23.09 -8.10 12.45
C LEU A 301 -23.58 -9.50 12.10
N LEU A 302 -23.57 -9.88 10.82
CA LEU A 302 -23.99 -11.21 10.40
C LEU A 302 -23.10 -12.31 11.01
N LEU A 303 -21.79 -12.11 11.07
CA LEU A 303 -20.87 -13.06 11.68
C LEU A 303 -21.12 -13.21 13.19
N ARG A 304 -21.45 -12.13 13.90
CA ARG A 304 -21.87 -12.20 15.32
C ARG A 304 -23.17 -12.97 15.48
N MET A 305 -24.16 -12.71 14.63
CA MET A 305 -25.43 -13.45 14.63
C MET A 305 -25.24 -14.94 14.31
N ALA A 306 -24.24 -15.28 13.51
CA ALA A 306 -23.84 -16.65 13.22
C ALA A 306 -23.06 -17.32 14.37
N GLY A 307 -22.64 -16.57 15.40
CA GLY A 307 -21.93 -17.10 16.57
C GLY A 307 -20.42 -17.12 16.45
N VAL A 308 -19.81 -16.42 15.47
CA VAL A 308 -18.34 -16.32 15.35
C VAL A 308 -17.77 -15.61 16.58
N ALA A 309 -16.89 -16.31 17.30
CA ALA A 309 -16.40 -15.86 18.60
C ALA A 309 -15.44 -14.68 18.49
N ARG A 310 -14.54 -14.67 17.50
CA ARG A 310 -13.49 -13.66 17.33
C ARG A 310 -13.54 -13.06 15.93
N ILE A 311 -13.71 -11.73 15.84
CA ILE A 311 -13.82 -11.01 14.57
C ILE A 311 -12.84 -9.85 14.55
N GLY A 312 -12.01 -9.76 13.51
CA GLY A 312 -11.10 -8.64 13.27
C GLY A 312 -11.32 -8.01 11.90
N ALA A 313 -11.21 -6.70 11.85
CA ALA A 313 -11.34 -5.92 10.62
C ALA A 313 -10.65 -4.55 10.73
N ASP A 314 -10.38 -3.96 9.56
CA ASP A 314 -10.09 -2.53 9.46
C ASP A 314 -11.38 -1.73 9.47
N SER A 315 -11.51 -0.75 10.37
CA SER A 315 -12.72 0.08 10.46
C SER A 315 -12.44 1.50 10.92
N VAL A 316 -12.91 2.47 10.14
CA VAL A 316 -12.90 3.88 10.52
C VAL A 316 -14.01 4.20 11.53
N ASP A 317 -15.13 3.47 11.45
CA ASP A 317 -16.27 3.63 12.33
C ASP A 317 -16.03 2.93 13.67
N HIS A 318 -16.70 3.42 14.72
CA HIS A 318 -16.66 2.77 16.03
C HIS A 318 -17.51 1.48 15.99
N PRO A 319 -16.91 0.28 16.17
CA PRO A 319 -17.60 -0.98 15.93
C PRO A 319 -18.46 -1.46 17.10
N GLY A 320 -18.44 -0.78 18.25
CA GLY A 320 -19.03 -1.31 19.47
C GLY A 320 -18.45 -2.68 19.82
N ARG A 321 -19.32 -3.70 19.98
CA ARG A 321 -18.94 -5.10 20.22
C ARG A 321 -18.96 -5.98 18.96
N LEU A 322 -19.06 -5.40 17.78
CA LEU A 322 -19.07 -6.16 16.53
C LEU A 322 -17.68 -6.70 16.19
N LEU A 323 -16.62 -5.98 16.54
CA LEU A 323 -15.23 -6.40 16.34
C LEU A 323 -14.53 -6.61 17.68
N ASP A 324 -13.77 -7.69 17.81
CA ASP A 324 -12.83 -7.91 18.91
C ASP A 324 -11.52 -7.21 18.66
N VAL A 325 -11.11 -7.15 17.38
CA VAL A 325 -9.92 -6.46 16.93
C VAL A 325 -10.32 -5.42 15.88
N ARG A 326 -10.17 -4.16 16.24
CA ARG A 326 -10.32 -3.03 15.33
C ARG A 326 -8.95 -2.58 14.88
N HIS A 327 -8.60 -2.86 13.65
CA HIS A 327 -7.45 -2.26 13.00
C HIS A 327 -7.82 -0.88 12.44
N ARG A 328 -6.84 0.00 12.28
CA ARG A 328 -6.96 1.26 11.55
C ARG A 328 -5.88 1.32 10.50
N ARG A 329 -6.31 1.28 9.26
CA ARG A 329 -5.43 1.33 8.09
C ARG A 329 -4.59 2.61 8.07
N LEU A 330 -3.31 2.46 7.79
CA LEU A 330 -2.42 3.59 7.54
C LEU A 330 -2.72 4.17 6.15
N PRO A 331 -2.70 5.52 5.98
CA PRO A 331 -2.81 6.16 4.66
C PRO A 331 -1.70 5.69 3.72
N GLY A 332 -1.98 5.69 2.42
CA GLY A 332 -1.01 5.34 1.39
C GLY A 332 -0.61 3.86 1.35
N ARG A 333 -1.16 3.00 2.22
CA ARG A 333 -0.87 1.55 2.21
C ARG A 333 -1.47 0.89 0.98
N HIS A 334 -0.68 0.07 0.30
CA HIS A 334 -1.18 -0.82 -0.74
C HIS A 334 -2.24 -1.78 -0.16
N GLU A 335 -3.28 -2.14 -0.94
CA GLU A 335 -4.38 -3.00 -0.45
C GLU A 335 -3.87 -4.35 0.09
N THR A 336 -2.84 -4.94 -0.53
CA THR A 336 -2.19 -6.17 -0.05
C THR A 336 -1.54 -6.00 1.32
N GLU A 337 -0.83 -4.90 1.52
CA GLU A 337 -0.16 -4.61 2.79
C GLU A 337 -1.17 -4.29 3.89
N ALA A 338 -2.22 -3.54 3.55
CA ALA A 338 -3.30 -3.25 4.49
C ALA A 338 -4.05 -4.50 4.93
N ALA A 339 -4.24 -5.46 4.02
CA ALA A 339 -4.82 -6.77 4.35
C ALA A 339 -3.91 -7.57 5.30
N LEU A 340 -2.59 -7.58 5.05
CA LEU A 340 -1.60 -8.21 5.94
C LEU A 340 -1.56 -7.53 7.32
N ASP A 341 -1.60 -6.19 7.37
CA ASP A 341 -1.62 -5.45 8.64
C ASP A 341 -2.87 -5.80 9.46
N THR A 342 -4.03 -5.94 8.81
CA THR A 342 -5.28 -6.34 9.46
C THR A 342 -5.21 -7.78 9.98
N ALA A 343 -4.65 -8.71 9.19
CA ALA A 343 -4.42 -10.09 9.61
C ALA A 343 -3.44 -10.16 10.81
N ALA A 344 -2.35 -9.38 10.75
CA ALA A 344 -1.37 -9.30 11.84
C ALA A 344 -1.96 -8.74 13.14
N ALA A 345 -2.85 -7.75 13.05
CA ALA A 345 -3.57 -7.21 14.21
C ALA A 345 -4.45 -8.28 14.89
N LEU A 346 -5.01 -9.20 14.12
CA LEU A 346 -5.78 -10.35 14.63
C LEU A 346 -4.86 -11.49 15.13
N GLY A 347 -3.55 -11.39 14.93
CA GLY A 347 -2.55 -12.35 15.39
C GLY A 347 -2.03 -13.31 14.31
N PHE A 348 -2.54 -13.22 13.08
CA PHE A 348 -2.10 -14.05 11.97
C PHE A 348 -0.85 -13.46 11.32
N ARG A 349 0.18 -14.27 11.14
CA ARG A 349 1.43 -13.86 10.50
C ARG A 349 1.75 -14.81 9.34
N PRO A 350 2.38 -14.29 8.27
CA PRO A 350 2.85 -15.13 7.19
C PRO A 350 3.79 -16.23 7.71
N PRO A 351 3.79 -17.42 7.10
CA PRO A 351 4.72 -18.48 7.46
C PRO A 351 6.17 -18.07 7.19
N PRO A 352 7.16 -18.64 7.88
CA PRO A 352 8.57 -18.37 7.61
C PRO A 352 8.92 -18.53 6.13
N GLY A 353 9.62 -17.55 5.56
CA GLY A 353 10.01 -17.54 4.14
C GLY A 353 8.94 -17.02 3.16
N ASP A 354 7.76 -16.62 3.63
CA ASP A 354 6.79 -15.94 2.78
C ASP A 354 7.19 -14.47 2.61
N ASP A 355 7.38 -14.05 1.37
CA ASP A 355 7.81 -12.70 0.97
C ASP A 355 6.68 -11.68 0.85
N GLY A 356 5.45 -12.06 1.17
CA GLY A 356 4.25 -11.21 1.07
C GLY A 356 3.77 -10.93 -0.35
N ARG A 357 4.41 -11.48 -1.39
CA ARG A 357 3.98 -11.30 -2.78
C ARG A 357 2.68 -12.04 -3.07
N LEU A 358 1.98 -11.57 -4.10
CA LEU A 358 0.80 -12.28 -4.61
C LEU A 358 1.21 -13.64 -5.14
N ARG A 359 0.37 -14.65 -4.93
CA ARG A 359 0.55 -16.02 -5.45
C ARG A 359 -0.79 -16.65 -5.74
N VAL A 360 -0.80 -17.52 -6.74
CA VAL A 360 -1.93 -18.41 -7.05
C VAL A 360 -1.46 -19.86 -7.05
N LEU A 361 -2.40 -20.78 -6.94
CA LEU A 361 -2.12 -22.21 -7.14
C LEU A 361 -1.45 -22.43 -8.50
N PRO A 362 -0.53 -23.41 -8.63
CA PRO A 362 0.19 -23.64 -9.86
C PRO A 362 -0.75 -23.71 -11.07
N PRO A 363 -0.61 -22.78 -12.03
CA PRO A 363 -1.45 -22.80 -13.21
C PRO A 363 -1.03 -23.89 -14.20
N PRO A 364 -1.91 -24.31 -15.12
CA PRO A 364 -1.59 -25.31 -16.13
C PRO A 364 -0.59 -24.80 -17.16
N ASP A 365 0.04 -25.71 -17.88
CA ASP A 365 0.75 -25.41 -19.12
C ASP A 365 -0.25 -24.97 -20.19
N THR A 366 0.12 -23.93 -20.95
CA THR A 366 -0.74 -23.31 -21.98
C THR A 366 -0.09 -23.25 -23.37
N VAL A 367 1.00 -24.00 -23.58
CA VAL A 367 1.72 -24.07 -24.86
C VAL A 367 0.79 -24.41 -26.02
N THR A 368 -0.21 -25.26 -25.82
CA THR A 368 -1.20 -25.61 -26.85
C THR A 368 -2.08 -24.44 -27.28
N LEU A 369 -2.22 -23.40 -26.43
CA LEU A 369 -2.99 -22.19 -26.73
C LEU A 369 -2.09 -21.08 -27.28
N THR A 370 -0.92 -20.91 -26.68
CA THR A 370 -0.02 -19.79 -26.97
C THR A 370 1.09 -20.15 -27.96
N GLY A 371 1.37 -21.43 -28.18
CA GLY A 371 2.55 -21.90 -28.90
C GLY A 371 3.84 -21.76 -28.07
N ASN A 372 4.94 -22.30 -28.57
CA ASN A 372 6.26 -22.23 -27.94
C ASN A 372 6.94 -20.86 -28.15
N GLY A 373 7.79 -20.47 -27.22
CA GLY A 373 8.65 -19.28 -27.28
C GLY A 373 8.05 -18.06 -26.59
N PRO A 374 8.85 -16.99 -26.47
CA PRO A 374 8.49 -15.77 -25.75
C PRO A 374 7.33 -15.02 -26.42
N TYR A 375 6.52 -14.33 -25.61
CA TYR A 375 5.44 -13.48 -26.11
C TYR A 375 5.03 -12.40 -25.10
N VAL A 376 4.39 -11.35 -25.63
CA VAL A 376 3.76 -10.29 -24.86
C VAL A 376 2.25 -10.53 -24.83
N VAL A 377 1.64 -10.41 -23.65
CA VAL A 377 0.16 -10.46 -23.54
C VAL A 377 -0.40 -9.04 -23.58
N VAL A 378 -1.45 -8.84 -24.35
CA VAL A 378 -2.28 -7.63 -24.33
C VAL A 378 -3.70 -8.00 -23.87
N HIS A 379 -4.16 -7.41 -22.77
CA HIS A 379 -5.52 -7.58 -22.26
C HIS A 379 -6.27 -6.25 -22.35
N PRO A 380 -7.06 -6.02 -23.42
CA PRO A 380 -7.68 -4.73 -23.69
C PRO A 380 -8.90 -4.43 -22.83
N GLY A 381 -9.50 -5.46 -22.20
CA GLY A 381 -10.72 -5.37 -21.44
C GLY A 381 -10.55 -4.69 -20.08
N ALA A 382 -11.62 -4.06 -19.60
CA ALA A 382 -11.71 -3.51 -18.25
C ALA A 382 -13.16 -3.56 -17.75
N SER A 383 -13.34 -3.89 -16.48
CA SER A 383 -14.66 -3.96 -15.83
C SER A 383 -15.36 -2.60 -15.69
N ALA A 384 -14.62 -1.50 -15.79
CA ALA A 384 -15.14 -0.14 -15.77
C ALA A 384 -14.65 0.62 -17.03
N PRO A 385 -15.55 1.21 -17.82
CA PRO A 385 -15.17 1.98 -19.01
C PRO A 385 -14.14 3.08 -18.74
N ALA A 386 -14.17 3.72 -17.59
CA ALA A 386 -13.18 4.72 -17.17
C ALA A 386 -11.74 4.17 -17.02
N ARG A 387 -11.57 2.86 -17.03
CA ARG A 387 -10.26 2.18 -16.95
C ARG A 387 -9.85 1.50 -18.26
N ALA A 388 -10.70 1.60 -19.27
CA ALA A 388 -10.44 0.99 -20.57
C ALA A 388 -9.63 1.93 -21.46
N TRP A 389 -8.53 1.44 -22.02
CA TRP A 389 -7.83 2.12 -23.08
C TRP A 389 -8.54 1.91 -24.42
N SER A 390 -8.44 2.88 -25.33
CA SER A 390 -9.11 2.82 -26.63
C SER A 390 -8.80 1.54 -27.39
N PRO A 391 -9.81 0.81 -27.89
CA PRO A 391 -9.58 -0.40 -28.70
C PRO A 391 -8.72 -0.15 -29.95
N GLY A 392 -8.81 1.04 -30.55
CA GLY A 392 -7.96 1.45 -31.67
C GLY A 392 -6.50 1.56 -31.27
N ARG A 393 -6.21 2.17 -30.11
CA ARG A 393 -4.85 2.25 -29.55
C ARG A 393 -4.32 0.88 -29.16
N CYS A 394 -5.17 -0.01 -28.61
CA CYS A 394 -4.76 -1.39 -28.33
C CYS A 394 -4.34 -2.12 -29.61
N ALA A 395 -5.13 -2.00 -30.70
CA ALA A 395 -4.81 -2.63 -31.99
C ALA A 395 -3.52 -2.06 -32.59
N GLU A 396 -3.32 -0.75 -32.52
CA GLU A 396 -2.08 -0.08 -32.96
C GLU A 396 -0.87 -0.60 -32.16
N ALA A 397 -0.98 -0.73 -30.84
CA ALA A 397 0.08 -1.26 -29.99
C ALA A 397 0.42 -2.72 -30.34
N VAL A 398 -0.59 -3.56 -30.62
CA VAL A 398 -0.39 -4.95 -31.08
C VAL A 398 0.37 -4.98 -32.42
N ALA A 399 0.00 -4.14 -33.38
CA ALA A 399 0.70 -4.05 -34.66
C ALA A 399 2.16 -3.64 -34.47
N LEU A 400 2.41 -2.56 -33.72
CA LEU A 400 3.77 -2.06 -33.46
C LEU A 400 4.64 -3.05 -32.67
N LEU A 401 4.09 -3.77 -31.71
CA LEU A 401 4.81 -4.84 -31.00
C LEU A 401 5.19 -5.98 -31.97
N THR A 402 4.27 -6.34 -32.86
CA THR A 402 4.54 -7.37 -33.86
C THR A 402 5.59 -6.92 -34.89
N GLU A 403 5.54 -5.68 -35.36
CA GLU A 403 6.57 -5.07 -36.20
C GLU A 403 7.94 -5.02 -35.52
N ALA A 404 7.96 -4.82 -34.20
CA ALA A 404 9.18 -4.88 -33.41
C ALA A 404 9.71 -6.32 -33.15
N GLY A 405 9.07 -7.33 -33.75
CA GLY A 405 9.48 -8.74 -33.66
C GLY A 405 8.93 -9.50 -32.47
N HIS A 406 8.02 -8.91 -31.67
CA HIS A 406 7.39 -9.61 -30.55
C HIS A 406 6.20 -10.42 -31.01
N ARG A 407 6.09 -11.64 -30.56
CA ARG A 407 4.86 -12.42 -30.67
C ARG A 407 3.85 -11.88 -29.64
N VAL A 408 2.61 -11.66 -30.07
CA VAL A 408 1.57 -11.07 -29.21
C VAL A 408 0.41 -12.05 -29.03
N VAL A 409 -0.08 -12.16 -27.80
CA VAL A 409 -1.27 -12.92 -27.41
C VAL A 409 -2.29 -11.95 -26.82
N VAL A 410 -3.49 -11.89 -27.39
CA VAL A 410 -4.57 -11.03 -26.91
C VAL A 410 -5.53 -11.88 -26.08
N THR A 411 -5.84 -11.44 -24.85
CA THR A 411 -6.72 -12.16 -23.92
C THR A 411 -7.93 -11.32 -23.53
N GLY A 412 -9.03 -11.97 -23.15
CA GLY A 412 -10.27 -11.31 -22.68
C GLY A 412 -11.29 -12.34 -22.23
N GLY A 413 -12.30 -11.88 -21.50
CA GLY A 413 -13.44 -12.70 -21.09
C GLY A 413 -14.34 -13.12 -22.26
N PRO A 414 -15.35 -14.00 -22.02
CA PRO A 414 -16.30 -14.41 -23.05
C PRO A 414 -17.02 -13.23 -23.72
N ASP A 415 -17.44 -12.25 -22.93
CA ASP A 415 -18.16 -11.06 -23.40
C ASP A 415 -17.27 -10.08 -24.17
N GLU A 416 -15.93 -10.27 -24.09
CA GLU A 416 -14.93 -9.43 -24.75
C GLU A 416 -14.42 -10.02 -26.08
N SER A 417 -14.96 -11.14 -26.55
CA SER A 417 -14.49 -11.85 -27.76
C SER A 417 -14.51 -11.00 -29.03
N ALA A 418 -15.44 -10.06 -29.16
CA ALA A 418 -15.48 -9.11 -30.28
C ALA A 418 -14.35 -8.06 -30.17
N LEU A 419 -14.07 -7.60 -28.96
CA LEU A 419 -13.00 -6.65 -28.65
C LEU A 419 -11.62 -7.29 -28.93
N THR A 420 -11.38 -8.48 -28.40
CA THR A 420 -10.08 -9.18 -28.56
C THR A 420 -9.81 -9.50 -30.03
N ARG A 421 -10.80 -9.95 -30.78
CA ARG A 421 -10.67 -10.18 -32.23
C ARG A 421 -10.29 -8.91 -32.98
N ARG A 422 -10.94 -7.79 -32.67
CA ARG A 422 -10.61 -6.48 -33.24
C ARG A 422 -9.18 -6.05 -32.93
N VAL A 423 -8.76 -6.23 -31.67
CA VAL A 423 -7.42 -5.84 -31.20
C VAL A 423 -6.33 -6.75 -31.74
N ALA A 424 -6.58 -8.06 -31.83
CA ALA A 424 -5.62 -9.02 -32.39
C ALA A 424 -5.41 -8.80 -33.90
N GLY A 425 -6.44 -8.34 -34.61
CA GLY A 425 -6.38 -8.17 -36.07
C GLY A 425 -5.97 -9.47 -36.77
N GLY A 426 -5.00 -9.43 -37.65
CA GLY A 426 -4.35 -10.61 -38.24
C GLY A 426 -2.96 -10.87 -37.66
N PHE A 427 -2.54 -10.16 -36.62
CA PHE A 427 -1.15 -10.07 -36.17
C PHE A 427 -0.87 -10.85 -34.91
N ALA A 428 -1.88 -11.13 -34.10
CA ALA A 428 -1.74 -11.73 -32.77
C ALA A 428 -2.60 -12.99 -32.59
N VAL A 429 -2.24 -13.83 -31.63
CA VAL A 429 -3.07 -14.96 -31.19
C VAL A 429 -4.25 -14.45 -30.39
N ASP A 430 -5.49 -14.66 -30.83
CA ASP A 430 -6.70 -14.27 -30.13
C ASP A 430 -7.16 -15.40 -29.18
N LEU A 431 -7.16 -15.14 -27.89
CA LEU A 431 -7.66 -16.02 -26.82
C LEU A 431 -8.92 -15.47 -26.13
N GLY A 432 -9.62 -14.49 -26.74
CA GLY A 432 -10.87 -13.95 -26.21
C GLY A 432 -11.93 -15.02 -25.96
N GLY A 433 -12.41 -15.13 -24.71
CA GLY A 433 -13.38 -16.14 -24.29
C GLY A 433 -12.87 -17.59 -24.24
N ARG A 434 -11.58 -17.82 -24.48
CA ARG A 434 -10.99 -19.17 -24.57
C ARG A 434 -10.20 -19.58 -23.32
N THR A 435 -10.18 -18.74 -22.29
CA THR A 435 -9.44 -19.00 -21.05
C THR A 435 -10.37 -18.93 -19.85
N THR A 436 -10.24 -19.89 -18.95
CA THR A 436 -10.71 -19.75 -17.57
C THR A 436 -9.71 -18.91 -16.77
N PRO A 437 -10.03 -18.36 -15.60
CA PRO A 437 -9.06 -17.67 -14.75
C PRO A 437 -7.80 -18.47 -14.45
N ARG A 438 -7.92 -19.78 -14.24
CA ARG A 438 -6.77 -20.68 -14.03
C ARG A 438 -5.92 -20.83 -15.29
N THR A 439 -6.54 -20.97 -16.46
CA THR A 439 -5.84 -21.05 -17.74
C THR A 439 -5.20 -19.71 -18.08
N LEU A 440 -5.89 -18.58 -17.81
CA LEU A 440 -5.34 -17.24 -17.97
C LEU A 440 -4.08 -17.06 -17.11
N ALA A 441 -4.09 -17.52 -15.86
CA ALA A 441 -2.89 -17.49 -15.03
C ALA A 441 -1.70 -18.23 -15.67
N GLY A 442 -1.96 -19.35 -16.38
CA GLY A 442 -0.93 -20.07 -17.16
C GLY A 442 -0.41 -19.25 -18.34
N VAL A 443 -1.30 -18.63 -19.09
CA VAL A 443 -0.94 -17.75 -20.22
C VAL A 443 -0.11 -16.57 -19.71
N LEU A 444 -0.51 -15.93 -18.62
CA LEU A 444 0.23 -14.80 -18.03
C LEU A 444 1.59 -15.23 -17.48
N ARG A 445 1.70 -16.39 -16.84
CA ARG A 445 2.97 -16.90 -16.29
C ARG A 445 4.04 -17.13 -17.34
N MET A 446 3.65 -17.54 -18.54
CA MET A 446 4.56 -17.83 -19.66
C MET A 446 4.85 -16.61 -20.54
N ALA A 447 4.22 -15.46 -20.24
CA ALA A 447 4.47 -14.21 -20.93
C ALA A 447 5.69 -13.49 -20.35
N ASP A 448 6.44 -12.80 -21.21
CA ASP A 448 7.56 -11.96 -20.79
C ASP A 448 7.08 -10.66 -20.15
N VAL A 449 5.99 -10.08 -20.68
CA VAL A 449 5.36 -8.84 -20.20
C VAL A 449 3.85 -8.91 -20.46
N VAL A 450 3.07 -8.37 -19.55
CA VAL A 450 1.62 -8.19 -19.69
C VAL A 450 1.29 -6.71 -19.81
N VAL A 451 0.53 -6.34 -20.85
CA VAL A 451 -0.03 -4.99 -21.05
C VAL A 451 -1.52 -5.03 -20.77
N CYS A 452 -1.98 -4.30 -19.77
CA CYS A 452 -3.40 -4.27 -19.39
C CYS A 452 -3.76 -3.00 -18.62
N GLY A 453 -5.05 -2.72 -18.45
CA GLY A 453 -5.53 -1.67 -17.56
C GLY A 453 -5.36 -2.03 -16.07
N ASN A 454 -5.74 -1.10 -15.18
CA ASN A 454 -5.83 -1.38 -13.74
C ASN A 454 -7.07 -2.25 -13.42
N THR A 455 -6.94 -3.53 -13.71
CA THR A 455 -8.00 -4.56 -13.66
C THR A 455 -7.48 -5.86 -13.05
N GLY A 456 -8.35 -6.83 -12.86
CA GLY A 456 -8.01 -8.14 -12.31
C GLY A 456 -6.81 -8.83 -12.97
N PRO A 457 -6.68 -8.85 -14.31
CA PRO A 457 -5.52 -9.40 -15.01
C PRO A 457 -4.17 -8.81 -14.60
N ALA A 458 -4.09 -7.53 -14.22
CA ALA A 458 -2.85 -6.94 -13.71
C ALA A 458 -2.39 -7.61 -12.40
N HIS A 459 -3.33 -7.85 -11.49
CA HIS A 459 -3.05 -8.53 -10.22
C HIS A 459 -2.78 -10.03 -10.42
N LEU A 460 -3.44 -10.65 -11.40
CA LEU A 460 -3.17 -12.05 -11.76
C LEU A 460 -1.77 -12.22 -12.37
N ALA A 461 -1.33 -11.28 -13.23
CA ALA A 461 0.03 -11.25 -13.75
C ALA A 461 1.05 -11.09 -12.60
N ALA A 462 0.79 -10.18 -11.66
CA ALA A 462 1.62 -10.03 -10.47
C ALA A 462 1.66 -11.32 -9.61
N ALA A 463 0.53 -12.04 -9.51
CA ALA A 463 0.45 -13.29 -8.76
C ALA A 463 1.21 -14.48 -9.38
N VAL A 464 1.54 -14.39 -10.67
CA VAL A 464 2.39 -15.36 -11.38
C VAL A 464 3.79 -14.80 -11.69
N ALA A 465 4.15 -13.68 -11.05
CA ALA A 465 5.45 -13.01 -11.11
C ALA A 465 5.82 -12.45 -12.50
N THR A 466 4.85 -12.12 -13.36
CA THR A 466 5.08 -11.55 -14.69
C THR A 466 5.09 -10.02 -14.62
N PRO A 467 6.08 -9.34 -15.24
CA PRO A 467 6.13 -7.88 -15.33
C PRO A 467 4.90 -7.28 -16.04
N VAL A 468 4.48 -6.07 -15.62
CA VAL A 468 3.24 -5.45 -16.08
C VAL A 468 3.46 -4.03 -16.61
N VAL A 469 3.03 -3.76 -17.85
CA VAL A 469 2.73 -2.39 -18.30
C VAL A 469 1.26 -2.13 -17.97
N SER A 470 1.01 -1.27 -17.00
CA SER A 470 -0.33 -0.95 -16.54
C SER A 470 -0.80 0.39 -17.10
N LEU A 471 -1.82 0.36 -17.93
CA LEU A 471 -2.57 1.51 -18.42
C LEU A 471 -3.50 1.97 -17.28
N PHE A 472 -2.96 2.79 -16.38
CA PHE A 472 -3.55 3.06 -15.09
C PHE A 472 -4.38 4.35 -15.11
N ALA A 473 -5.71 4.22 -15.08
CA ALA A 473 -6.61 5.35 -14.91
C ALA A 473 -6.64 5.79 -13.43
N PRO A 474 -6.47 7.10 -13.14
CA PRO A 474 -6.33 7.60 -11.78
C PRO A 474 -7.64 7.66 -10.97
N VAL A 475 -8.73 7.11 -11.51
CA VAL A 475 -10.03 7.03 -10.78
C VAL A 475 -9.93 6.29 -9.45
N VAL A 476 -8.86 5.53 -9.25
CA VAL A 476 -8.42 4.98 -7.96
C VAL A 476 -6.92 5.26 -7.80
N PRO A 477 -6.41 5.46 -6.57
CA PRO A 477 -5.00 5.81 -6.35
C PRO A 477 -4.07 4.63 -6.68
N ALA A 478 -3.05 4.88 -7.49
CA ALA A 478 -2.08 3.86 -7.91
C ALA A 478 -1.31 3.28 -6.72
N GLU A 479 -1.01 4.07 -5.70
CA GLU A 479 -0.34 3.64 -4.47
C GLU A 479 -1.05 2.46 -3.77
N ARG A 480 -2.37 2.29 -4.02
CA ARG A 480 -3.19 1.24 -3.41
C ARG A 480 -3.39 0.02 -4.31
N TRP A 481 -3.45 0.22 -5.64
CA TRP A 481 -3.85 -0.81 -6.61
C TRP A 481 -2.89 -1.02 -7.78
N ALA A 482 -1.69 -0.44 -7.76
CA ALA A 482 -0.67 -0.78 -8.75
C ALA A 482 -0.31 -2.29 -8.69
N PRO A 483 0.24 -2.88 -9.77
CA PRO A 483 0.74 -4.26 -9.71
C PRO A 483 1.74 -4.46 -8.57
N TYR A 484 1.46 -5.41 -7.67
CA TYR A 484 2.19 -5.57 -6.42
C TYR A 484 3.30 -6.62 -6.50
N GLY A 485 4.51 -6.22 -6.10
CA GLY A 485 5.64 -7.15 -5.93
C GLY A 485 6.30 -7.61 -7.24
N VAL A 486 5.99 -6.97 -8.37
CA VAL A 486 6.60 -7.25 -9.68
C VAL A 486 7.10 -5.96 -10.34
N PRO A 487 8.10 -6.05 -11.25
CA PRO A 487 8.49 -4.92 -12.08
C PRO A 487 7.27 -4.42 -12.88
N HIS A 488 7.04 -3.11 -12.87
CA HIS A 488 5.93 -2.56 -13.63
C HIS A 488 6.20 -1.13 -14.12
N VAL A 489 5.50 -0.75 -15.17
CA VAL A 489 5.46 0.62 -15.69
C VAL A 489 4.01 1.08 -15.66
N LEU A 490 3.73 2.20 -15.00
CA LEU A 490 2.42 2.85 -15.03
C LEU A 490 2.39 3.86 -16.17
N LEU A 491 1.42 3.73 -17.05
CA LEU A 491 1.12 4.67 -18.12
C LEU A 491 -0.26 5.30 -17.86
N GLY A 492 -0.38 6.59 -18.12
CA GLY A 492 -1.58 7.38 -17.87
C GLY A 492 -1.31 8.54 -16.91
N ASP A 493 -2.05 9.64 -17.09
CA ASP A 493 -1.91 10.83 -16.24
C ASP A 493 -2.56 10.60 -14.87
N GLN A 494 -1.72 10.45 -13.85
CA GLN A 494 -2.15 10.23 -12.47
C GLN A 494 -2.69 11.50 -11.78
N HIS A 495 -2.58 12.66 -12.44
CA HIS A 495 -3.05 13.95 -11.93
C HIS A 495 -4.29 14.48 -12.68
N ALA A 496 -4.87 13.64 -13.56
CA ALA A 496 -6.07 14.02 -14.28
C ALA A 496 -7.22 14.42 -13.33
N PRO A 497 -8.13 15.30 -13.75
CA PRO A 497 -9.21 15.83 -12.89
C PRO A 497 -10.14 14.75 -12.29
N CYS A 498 -10.13 13.55 -12.85
CA CYS A 498 -10.89 12.40 -12.33
C CYS A 498 -10.14 11.59 -11.26
N ALA A 499 -8.95 12.03 -10.82
CA ALA A 499 -8.21 11.32 -9.78
C ALA A 499 -9.07 11.11 -8.53
N ASP A 500 -9.01 9.88 -7.97
CA ASP A 500 -9.72 9.44 -6.77
C ASP A 500 -11.26 9.51 -6.83
N SER A 501 -11.84 9.80 -8.02
CA SER A 501 -13.29 9.92 -8.19
C SER A 501 -14.05 8.59 -8.08
N ARG A 502 -13.37 7.45 -8.28
CA ARG A 502 -13.96 6.11 -8.37
C ARG A 502 -15.02 5.97 -9.47
N ALA A 503 -14.99 6.87 -10.44
CA ALA A 503 -15.97 6.90 -11.53
C ALA A 503 -15.89 5.63 -12.39
N ARG A 504 -17.04 5.04 -12.69
CA ARG A 504 -17.13 3.91 -13.65
C ARG A 504 -17.05 4.38 -15.09
N HIS A 505 -17.58 5.57 -15.38
CA HIS A 505 -17.47 6.25 -16.67
C HIS A 505 -16.63 7.50 -16.47
N CYS A 506 -15.77 7.78 -17.44
CA CYS A 506 -14.91 8.95 -17.35
C CYS A 506 -15.74 10.23 -17.26
N PRO A 507 -15.61 11.03 -16.19
CA PRO A 507 -16.33 12.30 -16.07
C PRO A 507 -15.71 13.43 -16.87
N VAL A 508 -14.51 13.21 -17.46
CA VAL A 508 -13.77 14.20 -18.23
C VAL A 508 -13.95 13.91 -19.71
N PRO A 509 -14.46 14.85 -20.52
CA PRO A 509 -14.60 14.67 -21.97
C PRO A 509 -13.28 14.27 -22.62
N GLY A 510 -13.33 13.29 -23.53
CA GLY A 510 -12.15 12.82 -24.28
C GLY A 510 -11.24 11.87 -23.53
N HIS A 511 -11.54 11.50 -22.28
CA HIS A 511 -10.79 10.52 -21.48
C HIS A 511 -9.26 10.75 -21.46
N PRO A 512 -8.77 11.99 -21.23
CA PRO A 512 -7.40 12.40 -21.53
C PRO A 512 -6.34 11.57 -20.79
N CYS A 513 -6.64 11.10 -19.57
CA CYS A 513 -5.66 10.36 -18.76
C CYS A 513 -5.13 9.08 -19.45
N LEU A 514 -5.92 8.44 -20.31
CA LEU A 514 -5.50 7.27 -21.07
C LEU A 514 -5.40 7.53 -22.59
N ASP A 515 -6.23 8.41 -23.15
CA ASP A 515 -6.22 8.67 -24.60
C ASP A 515 -4.95 9.41 -25.07
N GLU A 516 -4.25 10.11 -24.18
CA GLU A 516 -2.94 10.70 -24.45
C GLU A 516 -1.80 9.67 -24.47
N VAL A 517 -2.01 8.48 -23.86
CA VAL A 517 -1.04 7.38 -23.95
C VAL A 517 -1.04 6.84 -25.37
N THR A 518 0.10 6.92 -26.02
CA THR A 518 0.29 6.43 -27.41
C THR A 518 0.65 4.94 -27.43
N ALA A 519 0.41 4.28 -28.56
CA ALA A 519 0.87 2.91 -28.78
C ALA A 519 2.40 2.78 -28.67
N GLN A 520 3.14 3.82 -29.09
CA GLN A 520 4.60 3.89 -28.94
C GLN A 520 5.05 3.95 -27.47
N ASP A 521 4.29 4.59 -26.58
CA ASP A 521 4.58 4.58 -25.14
C ASP A 521 4.52 3.16 -24.58
N VAL A 522 3.52 2.39 -25.00
CA VAL A 522 3.37 0.98 -24.61
C VAL A 522 4.55 0.16 -25.12
N VAL A 523 4.95 0.31 -26.41
CA VAL A 523 6.11 -0.40 -26.95
C VAL A 523 7.38 -0.07 -26.17
N ARG A 524 7.63 1.20 -25.88
CA ARG A 524 8.78 1.62 -25.07
C ARG A 524 8.75 1.02 -23.65
N ALA A 525 7.59 0.98 -23.03
CA ALA A 525 7.41 0.41 -21.70
C ALA A 525 7.68 -1.11 -21.68
N VAL A 526 7.17 -1.84 -22.68
CA VAL A 526 7.47 -3.27 -22.87
C VAL A 526 8.97 -3.50 -23.04
N GLN A 527 9.62 -2.76 -23.96
CA GLN A 527 11.06 -2.88 -24.18
C GLN A 527 11.90 -2.56 -22.95
N LYS A 528 11.46 -1.61 -22.12
CA LYS A 528 12.11 -1.30 -20.83
C LYS A 528 12.06 -2.51 -19.91
N LEU A 529 10.88 -3.10 -19.69
CA LEU A 529 10.71 -4.24 -18.77
C LEU A 529 11.48 -5.48 -19.28
N LEU A 530 11.51 -5.73 -20.59
CA LEU A 530 12.28 -6.83 -21.16
C LEU A 530 13.79 -6.70 -20.91
N LYS A 531 14.33 -5.46 -20.98
CA LYS A 531 15.76 -5.19 -20.67
C LYS A 531 16.09 -5.35 -19.19
N GLU A 532 15.14 -5.02 -18.30
CA GLU A 532 15.32 -5.16 -16.85
C GLU A 532 15.21 -6.61 -16.38
N SER A 533 14.62 -7.50 -17.20
CA SER A 533 14.44 -8.93 -16.92
C SER A 533 15.50 -9.83 -17.55
N ALA A 534 16.32 -9.30 -18.47
CA ALA A 534 17.44 -9.98 -19.16
C ALA A 534 18.74 -9.86 -18.35
#